data_eba39cfbf038eef374115b8d4ce7d363
#
_entry.id   eba39cfbf038eef374115b8d4ce7d363
#
_cell.length_a   1.000
_cell.length_b   1.000
_cell.length_c   1.000
_cell.angle_alpha   90.00
_cell.angle_beta   90.00
_cell.angle_gamma   90.00
#
_symmetry.space_group_name_H-M   'P 1'
#
loop_
_entity.id
_entity.type
_entity.pdbx_description
1 polymer ?
#
loop_
_entity_poly.entity_id
_entity_poly.type
_entity_poly.pdbx_seq_one_letter_code
_entity_poly.pdbx_strand_id
1 'polypeptide(L)'
;MTTNEKPVITGRHREAIDELVRLHGDDPNKVALVICGSLATGKAREGSDADIYLVVTDDEFEQTRAMEGCFYGSWDPNEFSGIEIDGKIVGKRFLEEAAVRGSEPTRASFEGAYTEFTTDPEIGELIKRISAYPEWERDAKTKTFYAFAKHYRYVGEQGFLLGNDYLARRCVMELVFFAARLVLAHNRVLFPCHKSLFAALERCEDLPSRFVERSRRLLENPSLPETIDYHEKVSNYFSEYDFPDQERISFILENEWSWFSGMPFAGDL
;
A
#
# COMPACT_ATOMS: atom_id res chain seq x y z
N MET A 1 -14.61 -2.51 20.12
CA MET A 1 -14.81 -1.04 20.15
C MET A 1 -13.51 -0.44 20.65
N THR A 2 -12.56 -0.15 19.77
CA THR A 2 -11.36 0.59 20.12
C THR A 2 -11.69 2.07 20.00
N THR A 3 -11.71 2.77 21.13
CA THR A 3 -11.74 4.24 21.17
C THR A 3 -10.53 4.71 20.38
N ASN A 4 -10.77 5.34 19.23
CA ASN A 4 -9.74 5.99 18.42
C ASN A 4 -9.26 7.26 19.17
N GLU A 5 -8.56 7.08 20.27
CA GLU A 5 -7.81 8.19 20.89
C GLU A 5 -6.65 8.51 19.95
N LYS A 6 -6.51 9.78 19.59
CA LYS A 6 -5.37 10.25 18.80
C LYS A 6 -4.08 9.86 19.54
N PRO A 7 -3.05 9.33 18.85
CA PRO A 7 -1.78 9.04 19.50
C PRO A 7 -1.18 10.33 20.08
N VAL A 8 -0.54 10.20 21.23
CA VAL A 8 0.12 11.35 21.88
C VAL A 8 1.42 11.63 21.12
N ILE A 9 1.43 12.69 20.33
CA ILE A 9 2.60 13.18 19.63
C ILE A 9 3.31 14.20 20.51
N THR A 10 4.60 14.06 20.70
CA THR A 10 5.42 14.92 21.58
C THR A 10 6.70 15.40 20.88
N GLY A 11 7.40 16.35 21.52
CA GLY A 11 8.69 16.85 21.06
C GLY A 11 8.61 17.51 19.68
N ARG A 12 9.67 17.35 18.89
CA ARG A 12 9.83 18.01 17.58
C ARG A 12 8.70 17.69 16.59
N HIS A 13 8.15 16.48 16.63
CA HIS A 13 7.00 16.14 15.77
C HIS A 13 5.76 16.98 16.14
N ARG A 14 5.50 17.23 17.43
CA ARG A 14 4.39 18.10 17.82
C ARG A 14 4.61 19.54 17.38
N GLU A 15 5.83 20.05 17.53
CA GLU A 15 6.21 21.39 17.09
C GLU A 15 6.05 21.55 15.56
N ALA A 16 6.46 20.54 14.79
CA ALA A 16 6.29 20.53 13.33
C ALA A 16 4.81 20.56 12.92
N ILE A 17 3.97 19.77 13.59
CA ILE A 17 2.52 19.76 13.32
C ILE A 17 1.88 21.09 13.74
N ASP A 18 2.27 21.67 14.87
CA ASP A 18 1.77 22.97 15.31
C ASP A 18 2.15 24.08 14.32
N GLU A 19 3.34 23.98 13.72
CA GLU A 19 3.77 24.89 12.66
C GLU A 19 2.91 24.73 11.39
N LEU A 20 2.62 23.50 10.96
CA LEU A 20 1.72 23.24 9.84
C LEU A 20 0.31 23.80 10.10
N VAL A 21 -0.21 23.63 11.31
CA VAL A 21 -1.51 24.20 11.71
C VAL A 21 -1.48 25.73 11.62
N ARG A 22 -0.41 26.36 12.13
CA ARG A 22 -0.26 27.81 12.10
C ARG A 22 -0.16 28.36 10.66
N LEU A 23 0.48 27.61 9.75
CA LEU A 23 0.64 28.01 8.36
C LEU A 23 -0.65 27.86 7.54
N HIS A 24 -1.48 26.89 7.86
CA HIS A 24 -2.59 26.49 7.01
C HIS A 24 -3.98 26.61 7.66
N GLY A 25 -4.05 26.69 9.00
CA GLY A 25 -5.32 26.60 9.72
C GLY A 25 -6.31 27.75 9.49
N ASP A 26 -5.81 28.94 9.17
CA ASP A 26 -6.62 30.14 8.92
C ASP A 26 -6.88 30.40 7.43
N ASP A 27 -6.31 29.60 6.53
CA ASP A 27 -6.53 29.74 5.09
C ASP A 27 -7.87 29.10 4.70
N PRO A 28 -8.85 29.85 4.16
CA PRO A 28 -10.17 29.32 3.81
C PRO A 28 -10.13 28.27 2.69
N ASN A 29 -9.04 28.18 1.93
CA ASN A 29 -8.86 27.16 0.91
C ASN A 29 -8.32 25.85 1.47
N LYS A 30 -7.86 25.82 2.71
CA LYS A 30 -7.37 24.61 3.40
C LYS A 30 -8.51 23.98 4.22
N VAL A 31 -9.00 22.85 3.73
CA VAL A 31 -10.16 22.16 4.31
C VAL A 31 -9.76 21.30 5.51
N ALA A 32 -8.62 20.61 5.44
CA ALA A 32 -8.13 19.80 6.57
C ALA A 32 -6.63 19.56 6.48
N LEU A 33 -6.01 19.35 7.64
CA LEU A 33 -4.70 18.72 7.79
C LEU A 33 -4.90 17.31 8.37
N VAL A 34 -4.54 16.30 7.60
CA VAL A 34 -4.64 14.89 7.99
C VAL A 34 -3.25 14.36 8.30
N ILE A 35 -3.06 13.83 9.49
CA ILE A 35 -1.82 13.16 9.91
C ILE A 35 -1.96 11.66 9.61
N CYS A 36 -0.92 11.09 8.99
CA CYS A 36 -0.88 9.72 8.49
C CYS A 36 0.34 8.96 9.01
N GLY A 37 0.56 7.78 8.46
CA GLY A 37 1.80 7.03 8.60
C GLY A 37 2.16 6.64 10.03
N SER A 38 3.46 6.74 10.34
CA SER A 38 4.01 6.29 11.62
C SER A 38 3.52 7.12 12.81
N LEU A 39 3.30 8.42 12.61
CA LEU A 39 2.76 9.33 13.63
C LEU A 39 1.33 8.96 13.98
N ALA A 40 0.49 8.72 12.98
CA ALA A 40 -0.92 8.37 13.18
C ALA A 40 -1.10 6.99 13.82
N THR A 41 -0.17 6.06 13.60
CA THR A 41 -0.23 4.71 14.17
C THR A 41 0.53 4.57 15.51
N GLY A 42 1.13 5.65 16.01
CA GLY A 42 1.92 5.64 17.25
C GLY A 42 3.23 4.84 17.14
N LYS A 43 3.73 4.60 15.91
CA LYS A 43 4.96 3.85 15.63
C LYS A 43 6.15 4.75 15.26
N ALA A 44 5.96 6.06 15.30
CA ALA A 44 7.01 7.03 14.99
C ALA A 44 8.19 6.90 15.95
N ARG A 45 9.40 7.05 15.40
CA ARG A 45 10.67 7.16 16.13
C ARG A 45 11.14 8.60 16.06
N GLU A 46 12.14 8.96 16.82
CA GLU A 46 12.69 10.33 16.88
C GLU A 46 13.09 10.90 15.50
N GLY A 47 13.56 10.07 14.58
CA GLY A 47 13.95 10.46 13.22
C GLY A 47 12.91 10.11 12.15
N SER A 48 11.65 9.82 12.53
CA SER A 48 10.59 9.60 11.55
C SER A 48 10.19 10.91 10.88
N ASP A 49 9.86 10.84 9.59
CA ASP A 49 9.16 11.86 8.83
C ASP A 49 7.71 12.06 9.33
N ALA A 50 7.10 13.15 8.94
CA ALA A 50 5.69 13.40 9.15
C ALA A 50 4.93 13.23 7.82
N ASP A 51 4.23 12.10 7.69
CA ASP A 51 3.35 11.84 6.56
C ASP A 51 2.05 12.63 6.73
N ILE A 52 1.69 13.47 5.75
CA ILE A 52 0.47 14.28 5.81
C ILE A 52 -0.34 14.26 4.51
N TYR A 53 -1.64 14.53 4.63
CA TYR A 53 -2.45 15.02 3.52
C TYR A 53 -2.98 16.42 3.89
N LEU A 54 -2.63 17.41 3.06
CA LEU A 54 -3.24 18.73 3.10
C LEU A 54 -4.44 18.72 2.16
N VAL A 55 -5.62 18.67 2.74
CA VAL A 55 -6.88 18.70 1.97
C VAL A 55 -7.23 20.14 1.69
N VAL A 56 -7.38 20.46 0.42
CA VAL A 56 -7.70 21.80 -0.07
C VAL A 56 -9.07 21.79 -0.75
N THR A 57 -9.57 22.98 -1.11
CA THR A 57 -10.76 23.09 -1.97
C THR A 57 -10.49 22.42 -3.32
N ASP A 58 -11.52 21.88 -3.97
CA ASP A 58 -11.36 21.23 -5.27
C ASP A 58 -10.82 22.18 -6.34
N ASP A 59 -11.17 23.46 -6.29
CA ASP A 59 -10.64 24.48 -7.19
C ASP A 59 -9.14 24.69 -7.00
N GLU A 60 -8.65 24.79 -5.77
CA GLU A 60 -7.22 24.87 -5.48
C GLU A 60 -6.49 23.60 -5.89
N PHE A 61 -7.10 22.43 -5.64
CA PHE A 61 -6.52 21.15 -6.03
C PHE A 61 -6.31 21.04 -7.54
N GLU A 62 -7.30 21.41 -8.35
CA GLU A 62 -7.15 21.35 -9.81
C GLU A 62 -6.09 22.35 -10.32
N GLN A 63 -5.97 23.52 -9.71
CA GLN A 63 -4.90 24.49 -10.03
C GLN A 63 -3.52 23.92 -9.66
N THR A 64 -3.37 23.37 -8.46
CA THR A 64 -2.13 22.79 -7.96
C THR A 64 -1.71 21.60 -8.82
N ARG A 65 -2.65 20.74 -9.19
CA ARG A 65 -2.42 19.58 -10.05
C ARG A 65 -1.99 19.99 -11.46
N ALA A 66 -2.57 21.02 -12.02
CA ALA A 66 -2.20 21.55 -13.34
C ALA A 66 -0.74 22.09 -13.36
N MET A 67 -0.22 22.50 -12.22
CA MET A 67 1.17 22.95 -12.04
C MET A 67 2.12 21.85 -11.54
N GLU A 68 1.68 20.58 -11.52
CA GLU A 68 2.43 19.43 -10.97
C GLU A 68 2.86 19.59 -9.50
N GLY A 69 2.13 20.44 -8.74
CA GLY A 69 2.48 20.86 -7.38
C GLY A 69 1.80 20.05 -6.27
N CYS A 70 1.30 18.83 -6.52
CA CYS A 70 0.57 18.05 -5.51
C CYS A 70 1.45 17.43 -4.42
N PHE A 71 2.76 17.55 -4.50
CA PHE A 71 3.67 17.18 -3.44
C PHE A 71 3.88 18.38 -2.50
N TYR A 72 3.68 18.13 -1.21
CA TYR A 72 3.96 19.10 -0.14
C TYR A 72 5.08 18.54 0.73
N GLY A 73 6.26 19.10 0.62
CA GLY A 73 7.39 18.56 1.37
C GLY A 73 8.39 19.63 1.78
N SER A 74 9.07 19.39 2.87
CA SER A 74 10.26 20.12 3.27
C SER A 74 11.30 19.15 3.83
N TRP A 75 12.52 19.32 3.40
CA TRP A 75 13.72 18.64 3.90
C TRP A 75 14.71 19.63 4.48
N ASP A 76 14.34 20.91 4.64
CA ASP A 76 15.21 21.91 5.28
C ASP A 76 15.26 21.65 6.78
N PRO A 77 16.44 21.36 7.36
CA PRO A 77 16.58 21.12 8.80
C PRO A 77 16.25 22.33 9.67
N ASN A 78 16.06 23.51 9.08
CA ASN A 78 15.67 24.73 9.80
C ASN A 78 14.15 24.96 9.78
N GLU A 79 13.39 24.18 9.02
CA GLU A 79 11.94 24.21 8.96
C GLU A 79 11.34 23.07 9.80
N PHE A 80 10.12 23.23 10.25
CA PHE A 80 9.35 22.20 10.94
C PHE A 80 10.12 21.50 12.08
N SER A 81 10.90 22.26 12.85
CA SER A 81 11.74 21.75 13.94
C SER A 81 12.71 20.64 13.51
N GLY A 82 13.12 20.63 12.23
CA GLY A 82 14.01 19.64 11.64
C GLY A 82 13.34 18.29 11.39
N ILE A 83 12.03 18.23 11.31
CA ILE A 83 11.25 17.06 10.89
C ILE A 83 10.99 17.16 9.37
N GLU A 84 11.33 16.11 8.64
CA GLU A 84 10.97 16.01 7.22
C GLU A 84 9.45 15.88 7.07
N ILE A 85 8.88 16.67 6.16
CA ILE A 85 7.47 16.59 5.81
C ILE A 85 7.33 15.86 4.47
N ASP A 86 6.64 14.72 4.46
CA ASP A 86 6.21 13.99 3.25
C ASP A 86 4.70 14.15 3.10
N GLY A 87 4.28 15.13 2.33
CA GLY A 87 2.89 15.50 2.21
C GLY A 87 2.34 15.40 0.78
N LYS A 88 1.02 15.28 0.72
CA LYS A 88 0.28 15.33 -0.53
C LYS A 88 -0.84 16.34 -0.42
N ILE A 89 -0.96 17.22 -1.43
CA ILE A 89 -2.08 18.15 -1.57
C ILE A 89 -3.16 17.44 -2.36
N VAL A 90 -4.36 17.35 -1.78
CA VAL A 90 -5.51 16.65 -2.39
C VAL A 90 -6.79 17.44 -2.20
N GLY A 91 -7.75 17.30 -3.11
CA GLY A 91 -9.12 17.81 -2.93
C GLY A 91 -10.00 16.80 -2.17
N LYS A 92 -11.18 17.26 -1.69
CA LYS A 92 -12.16 16.36 -1.07
C LYS A 92 -12.58 15.24 -2.01
N ARG A 93 -12.77 15.54 -3.29
CA ARG A 93 -13.09 14.54 -4.32
C ARG A 93 -12.07 13.41 -4.40
N PHE A 94 -10.77 13.69 -4.19
CA PHE A 94 -9.76 12.63 -4.12
C PHE A 94 -10.05 11.64 -2.99
N LEU A 95 -10.45 12.12 -1.80
CA LEU A 95 -10.80 11.27 -0.66
C LEU A 95 -12.07 10.45 -0.94
N GLU A 96 -13.07 11.04 -1.57
CA GLU A 96 -14.30 10.35 -1.99
C GLU A 96 -13.99 9.20 -2.95
N GLU A 97 -13.18 9.46 -3.97
CA GLU A 97 -12.73 8.46 -4.94
C GLU A 97 -11.85 7.37 -4.28
N ALA A 98 -10.95 7.77 -3.37
CA ALA A 98 -10.12 6.83 -2.63
C ALA A 98 -10.97 5.88 -1.75
N ALA A 99 -12.08 6.36 -1.18
CA ALA A 99 -13.02 5.53 -0.42
C ALA A 99 -13.75 4.48 -1.29
N VAL A 100 -13.90 4.75 -2.59
CA VAL A 100 -14.57 3.84 -3.53
C VAL A 100 -13.58 2.91 -4.23
N ARG A 101 -12.50 3.45 -4.79
CA ARG A 101 -11.58 2.72 -5.69
C ARG A 101 -10.09 2.98 -5.41
N GLY A 102 -9.76 3.49 -4.24
CA GLY A 102 -8.36 3.73 -3.86
C GLY A 102 -7.55 2.44 -3.86
N SER A 103 -6.30 2.51 -4.35
CA SER A 103 -5.37 1.39 -4.28
C SER A 103 -5.11 0.99 -2.82
N GLU A 104 -4.69 -0.25 -2.57
CA GLU A 104 -4.39 -0.69 -1.21
C GLU A 104 -3.30 0.15 -0.53
N PRO A 105 -2.19 0.56 -1.19
CA PRO A 105 -1.25 1.49 -0.59
C PRO A 105 -1.87 2.83 -0.19
N THR A 106 -2.75 3.38 -1.04
CA THR A 106 -3.49 4.60 -0.69
C THR A 106 -4.38 4.37 0.53
N ARG A 107 -5.17 3.29 0.55
CA ARG A 107 -6.03 2.95 1.69
C ARG A 107 -5.23 2.72 2.97
N ALA A 108 -4.13 2.00 2.88
CA ALA A 108 -3.25 1.71 4.02
C ALA A 108 -2.59 2.96 4.60
N SER A 109 -2.31 3.99 3.77
CA SER A 109 -1.76 5.25 4.28
C SER A 109 -2.73 5.98 5.22
N PHE A 110 -4.03 5.69 5.13
CA PHE A 110 -5.04 6.23 6.04
C PHE A 110 -5.31 5.35 7.27
N GLU A 111 -4.63 4.20 7.45
CA GLU A 111 -4.75 3.41 8.69
C GLU A 111 -4.30 4.25 9.90
N GLY A 112 -5.19 4.44 10.87
CA GLY A 112 -4.93 5.27 12.04
C GLY A 112 -4.94 6.78 11.79
N ALA A 113 -5.08 7.24 10.54
CA ALA A 113 -5.07 8.64 10.20
C ALA A 113 -6.19 9.44 10.90
N TYR A 114 -5.91 10.69 11.19
CA TYR A 114 -6.84 11.61 11.84
C TYR A 114 -6.62 13.05 11.37
N THR A 115 -7.65 13.88 11.52
CA THR A 115 -7.54 15.32 11.24
C THR A 115 -6.94 16.06 12.42
N GLU A 116 -5.91 16.87 12.18
CA GLU A 116 -5.41 17.83 13.16
C GLU A 116 -6.31 19.06 13.23
N PHE A 117 -6.69 19.60 12.08
CA PHE A 117 -7.82 20.52 11.94
C PHE A 117 -8.68 20.11 10.74
N THR A 118 -9.94 20.54 10.73
CA THR A 118 -10.83 20.45 9.57
C THR A 118 -11.97 21.45 9.67
N THR A 119 -12.34 22.01 8.53
CA THR A 119 -13.57 22.82 8.36
C THR A 119 -14.74 22.00 7.83
N ASP A 120 -14.49 20.73 7.41
CA ASP A 120 -15.51 19.82 6.88
C ASP A 120 -15.59 18.56 7.75
N PRO A 121 -16.69 18.34 8.49
CA PRO A 121 -16.85 17.19 9.38
C PRO A 121 -16.89 15.84 8.64
N GLU A 122 -17.15 15.80 7.32
CA GLU A 122 -17.19 14.56 6.54
C GLU A 122 -15.80 13.95 6.32
N ILE A 123 -14.71 14.74 6.44
CA ILE A 123 -13.34 14.26 6.24
C ILE A 123 -13.02 13.09 7.18
N GLY A 124 -13.45 13.15 8.44
CA GLY A 124 -13.23 12.07 9.39
C GLY A 124 -13.92 10.75 9.00
N GLU A 125 -15.11 10.82 8.42
CA GLU A 125 -15.83 9.65 7.93
C GLU A 125 -15.20 9.11 6.63
N LEU A 126 -14.71 9.98 5.75
CA LEU A 126 -13.98 9.56 4.55
C LEU A 126 -12.70 8.82 4.94
N ILE A 127 -11.92 9.30 5.90
CA ILE A 127 -10.71 8.62 6.42
C ILE A 127 -11.04 7.19 6.87
N LYS A 128 -12.11 6.99 7.65
CA LYS A 128 -12.53 5.67 8.11
C LYS A 128 -12.93 4.75 6.95
N ARG A 129 -13.64 5.29 5.95
CA ARG A 129 -14.06 4.53 4.77
C ARG A 129 -12.86 4.16 3.88
N ILE A 130 -11.89 5.06 3.73
CA ILE A 130 -10.67 4.80 2.96
C ILE A 130 -9.86 3.69 3.61
N SER A 131 -9.64 3.75 4.92
CA SER A 131 -8.82 2.78 5.66
C SER A 131 -9.49 1.42 5.86
N ALA A 132 -10.78 1.30 5.56
CA ALA A 132 -11.48 0.02 5.60
C ALA A 132 -11.04 -0.92 4.47
N TYR A 133 -10.89 -2.22 4.77
CA TYR A 133 -10.59 -3.22 3.74
C TYR A 133 -11.75 -3.31 2.73
N PRO A 134 -11.49 -3.24 1.40
CA PRO A 134 -12.53 -3.26 0.37
C PRO A 134 -13.02 -4.70 0.11
N GLU A 135 -13.97 -5.18 0.90
CA GLU A 135 -14.51 -6.55 0.80
C GLU A 135 -15.03 -6.90 -0.61
N TRP A 136 -15.58 -5.93 -1.33
CA TRP A 136 -16.09 -6.14 -2.69
C TRP A 136 -15.01 -6.46 -3.73
N GLU A 137 -13.74 -6.19 -3.42
CA GLU A 137 -12.60 -6.50 -4.29
C GLU A 137 -11.91 -7.82 -3.89
N ARG A 138 -12.22 -8.37 -2.71
CA ARG A 138 -11.47 -9.47 -2.10
C ARG A 138 -11.42 -10.72 -2.99
N ASP A 139 -12.57 -11.14 -3.52
CA ASP A 139 -12.65 -12.35 -4.35
C ASP A 139 -11.82 -12.22 -5.64
N ALA A 140 -11.94 -11.08 -6.33
CA ALA A 140 -11.15 -10.81 -7.53
C ALA A 140 -9.64 -10.74 -7.21
N LYS A 141 -9.26 -10.08 -6.11
CA LYS A 141 -7.86 -9.96 -5.68
C LYS A 141 -7.24 -11.30 -5.31
N THR A 142 -7.94 -12.13 -4.51
CA THR A 142 -7.42 -13.45 -4.12
C THR A 142 -7.20 -14.36 -5.32
N LYS A 143 -8.13 -14.38 -6.27
CA LYS A 143 -7.98 -15.11 -7.54
C LYS A 143 -6.81 -14.59 -8.36
N THR A 144 -6.72 -13.28 -8.53
CA THR A 144 -5.61 -12.66 -9.27
C THR A 144 -4.26 -13.00 -8.64
N PHE A 145 -4.11 -12.84 -7.34
CA PHE A 145 -2.84 -13.11 -6.67
C PHE A 145 -2.46 -14.59 -6.69
N TYR A 146 -3.43 -15.48 -6.55
CA TYR A 146 -3.22 -16.92 -6.71
C TYR A 146 -2.75 -17.25 -8.13
N ALA A 147 -3.40 -16.68 -9.17
CA ALA A 147 -3.05 -16.89 -10.57
C ALA A 147 -1.60 -16.45 -10.86
N PHE A 148 -1.22 -15.25 -10.40
CA PHE A 148 0.13 -14.75 -10.63
C PHE A 148 1.19 -15.52 -9.83
N ALA A 149 0.92 -15.95 -8.59
CA ALA A 149 1.83 -16.80 -7.85
C ALA A 149 2.09 -18.13 -8.62
N LYS A 150 1.05 -18.76 -9.15
CA LYS A 150 1.16 -19.98 -9.98
C LYS A 150 1.90 -19.72 -11.30
N HIS A 151 1.65 -18.58 -11.95
CA HIS A 151 2.34 -18.16 -13.18
C HIS A 151 3.83 -17.96 -12.97
N TYR A 152 4.23 -17.16 -11.97
CA TYR A 152 5.64 -16.89 -11.71
C TYR A 152 6.41 -18.11 -11.20
N ARG A 153 5.76 -19.06 -10.55
CA ARG A 153 6.35 -20.36 -10.26
C ARG A 153 6.72 -21.09 -11.57
N TYR A 154 5.78 -21.12 -12.53
CA TYR A 154 5.99 -21.81 -13.83
C TYR A 154 7.11 -21.14 -14.66
N VAL A 155 7.05 -19.82 -14.83
CA VAL A 155 8.07 -19.07 -15.59
C VAL A 155 9.44 -19.12 -14.88
N GLY A 156 9.46 -19.08 -13.55
CA GLY A 156 10.68 -19.21 -12.77
C GLY A 156 11.38 -20.55 -12.94
N GLU A 157 10.61 -21.64 -13.04
CA GLU A 157 11.17 -22.97 -13.37
C GLU A 157 11.91 -22.94 -14.70
N GLN A 158 11.36 -22.30 -15.73
CA GLN A 158 12.07 -22.14 -17.01
C GLN A 158 13.37 -21.32 -16.84
N GLY A 159 13.36 -20.27 -16.00
CA GLY A 159 14.57 -19.51 -15.68
C GLY A 159 15.67 -20.38 -15.11
N PHE A 160 15.37 -21.25 -14.15
CA PHE A 160 16.34 -22.18 -13.56
C PHE A 160 16.84 -23.24 -14.57
N LEU A 161 15.93 -23.85 -15.33
CA LEU A 161 16.29 -24.88 -16.32
C LEU A 161 17.16 -24.35 -17.46
N LEU A 162 16.95 -23.08 -17.86
CA LEU A 162 17.73 -22.42 -18.91
C LEU A 162 19.01 -21.77 -18.40
N GLY A 163 19.28 -21.80 -17.10
CA GLY A 163 20.41 -21.07 -16.49
C GLY A 163 20.30 -19.55 -16.62
N ASN A 164 19.07 -19.02 -16.76
CA ASN A 164 18.80 -17.58 -16.79
C ASN A 164 18.56 -17.05 -15.37
N ASP A 165 19.65 -16.67 -14.71
CA ASP A 165 19.61 -16.19 -13.31
C ASP A 165 18.74 -14.94 -13.13
N TYR A 166 18.72 -14.04 -14.11
CA TYR A 166 17.85 -12.86 -14.05
C TYR A 166 16.39 -13.27 -13.98
N LEU A 167 15.96 -14.12 -14.93
CA LEU A 167 14.57 -14.58 -14.99
C LEU A 167 14.18 -15.37 -13.74
N ALA A 168 15.03 -16.30 -13.31
CA ALA A 168 14.80 -17.10 -12.11
C ALA A 168 14.60 -16.22 -10.85
N ARG A 169 15.49 -15.26 -10.60
CA ARG A 169 15.41 -14.35 -9.45
C ARG A 169 14.21 -13.42 -9.55
N ARG A 170 13.94 -12.85 -10.72
CA ARG A 170 12.76 -12.00 -10.94
C ARG A 170 11.49 -12.77 -10.62
N CYS A 171 11.33 -13.99 -11.13
CA CYS A 171 10.14 -14.80 -10.88
C CYS A 171 10.00 -15.24 -9.42
N VAL A 172 11.11 -15.53 -8.73
CA VAL A 172 11.07 -15.83 -7.28
C VAL A 172 10.57 -14.62 -6.48
N MET A 173 11.03 -13.41 -6.81
CA MET A 173 10.57 -12.20 -6.14
C MET A 173 9.07 -11.99 -6.35
N GLU A 174 8.58 -12.15 -7.58
CA GLU A 174 7.16 -12.00 -7.90
C GLU A 174 6.30 -13.12 -7.28
N LEU A 175 6.78 -14.37 -7.28
CA LEU A 175 6.11 -15.47 -6.59
C LEU A 175 5.90 -15.15 -5.10
N VAL A 176 6.96 -14.72 -4.41
CA VAL A 176 6.87 -14.35 -2.99
C VAL A 176 5.95 -13.14 -2.80
N PHE A 177 6.03 -12.15 -3.68
CA PHE A 177 5.18 -10.97 -3.60
C PHE A 177 3.69 -11.32 -3.77
N PHE A 178 3.32 -12.07 -4.81
CA PHE A 178 1.92 -12.41 -5.02
C PHE A 178 1.38 -13.41 -3.98
N ALA A 179 2.21 -14.34 -3.51
CA ALA A 179 1.84 -15.18 -2.37
C ALA A 179 1.61 -14.36 -1.09
N ALA A 180 2.43 -13.36 -0.83
CA ALA A 180 2.26 -12.44 0.28
C ALA A 180 0.98 -11.58 0.12
N ARG A 181 0.70 -11.08 -1.09
CA ARG A 181 -0.53 -10.35 -1.40
C ARG A 181 -1.78 -11.22 -1.20
N LEU A 182 -1.71 -12.50 -1.56
CA LEU A 182 -2.78 -13.46 -1.31
C LEU A 182 -3.04 -13.65 0.18
N VAL A 183 -1.98 -13.84 0.99
CA VAL A 183 -2.09 -13.91 2.47
C VAL A 183 -2.73 -12.66 3.04
N LEU A 184 -2.29 -11.46 2.62
CA LEU A 184 -2.86 -10.20 3.10
C LEU A 184 -4.35 -10.10 2.75
N ALA A 185 -4.72 -10.37 1.49
CA ALA A 185 -6.11 -10.32 1.05
C ALA A 185 -7.00 -11.35 1.75
N HIS A 186 -6.49 -12.55 1.99
CA HIS A 186 -7.19 -13.58 2.77
C HIS A 186 -7.50 -13.09 4.19
N ASN A 187 -6.55 -12.46 4.84
CA ASN A 187 -6.68 -11.92 6.20
C ASN A 187 -7.31 -10.51 6.27
N ARG A 188 -7.75 -9.92 5.17
CA ARG A 188 -8.29 -8.56 5.13
C ARG A 188 -7.32 -7.49 5.65
N VAL A 189 -6.04 -7.70 5.42
CA VAL A 189 -4.97 -6.76 5.73
C VAL A 189 -4.60 -6.01 4.46
N LEU A 190 -4.65 -4.69 4.49
CA LEU A 190 -4.26 -3.86 3.35
C LEU A 190 -2.75 -3.99 3.08
N PHE A 191 -2.38 -4.09 1.81
CA PHE A 191 -0.98 -4.00 1.40
C PHE A 191 -0.50 -2.54 1.48
N PRO A 192 0.42 -2.19 2.39
CA PRO A 192 0.83 -0.80 2.55
C PRO A 192 1.81 -0.34 1.46
N CYS A 193 2.90 -1.07 1.30
CA CYS A 193 3.95 -0.87 0.28
C CYS A 193 4.99 -1.98 0.41
N HIS A 194 5.95 -2.05 -0.54
CA HIS A 194 7.02 -3.06 -0.51
C HIS A 194 7.90 -2.96 0.74
N LYS A 195 8.24 -1.75 1.20
CA LYS A 195 9.02 -1.50 2.43
C LYS A 195 8.40 -2.18 3.66
N SER A 196 7.08 -2.20 3.75
CA SER A 196 6.32 -2.65 4.91
C SER A 196 5.62 -4.00 4.72
N LEU A 197 5.86 -4.71 3.60
CA LEU A 197 5.19 -5.95 3.26
C LEU A 197 5.30 -7.01 4.37
N PHE A 198 6.50 -7.29 4.84
CA PHE A 198 6.72 -8.32 5.86
C PHE A 198 6.16 -7.92 7.23
N ALA A 199 6.19 -6.65 7.59
CA ALA A 199 5.55 -6.16 8.81
C ALA A 199 4.01 -6.25 8.73
N ALA A 200 3.43 -6.08 7.54
CA ALA A 200 2.00 -6.30 7.33
C ALA A 200 1.62 -7.78 7.48
N LEU A 201 2.46 -8.70 6.99
CA LEU A 201 2.26 -10.15 7.15
C LEU A 201 2.29 -10.62 8.62
N GLU A 202 3.04 -9.94 9.49
CA GLU A 202 3.07 -10.23 10.92
C GLU A 202 1.72 -9.92 11.63
N ARG A 203 0.82 -9.19 10.98
CA ARG A 203 -0.55 -8.93 11.44
C ARG A 203 -1.55 -10.03 11.05
N CYS A 204 -1.14 -10.96 10.18
CA CYS A 204 -1.98 -12.03 9.67
C CYS A 204 -1.97 -13.23 10.62
N GLU A 205 -3.15 -13.76 10.92
CA GLU A 205 -3.31 -14.94 11.79
C GLU A 205 -3.51 -16.23 10.98
N ASP A 206 -4.13 -16.11 9.79
CA ASP A 206 -4.46 -17.24 8.92
C ASP A 206 -3.52 -17.27 7.69
N LEU A 207 -2.44 -18.05 7.81
CA LEU A 207 -1.38 -18.15 6.79
C LEU A 207 -0.65 -19.51 6.88
N PRO A 208 0.01 -19.95 5.79
CA PRO A 208 0.79 -21.17 5.78
C PRO A 208 1.87 -21.20 6.88
N SER A 209 2.09 -22.37 7.47
CA SER A 209 3.10 -22.53 8.53
C SER A 209 4.46 -22.00 8.12
N ARG A 210 5.05 -21.13 8.97
CA ARG A 210 6.36 -20.50 8.76
C ARG A 210 6.44 -19.69 7.45
N PHE A 211 5.34 -19.12 6.99
CA PHE A 211 5.25 -18.43 5.71
C PHE A 211 6.31 -17.32 5.56
N VAL A 212 6.41 -16.42 6.52
CA VAL A 212 7.37 -15.29 6.49
C VAL A 212 8.82 -15.78 6.44
N GLU A 213 9.16 -16.78 7.27
CA GLU A 213 10.50 -17.36 7.31
C GLU A 213 10.86 -18.04 5.98
N ARG A 214 9.92 -18.82 5.40
CA ARG A 214 10.12 -19.49 4.11
C ARG A 214 10.28 -18.47 2.98
N SER A 215 9.50 -17.41 3.00
CA SER A 215 9.61 -16.32 2.02
C SER A 215 10.98 -15.67 2.06
N ARG A 216 11.48 -15.32 3.24
CA ARG A 216 12.81 -14.73 3.42
C ARG A 216 13.91 -15.68 2.94
N ARG A 217 13.86 -16.96 3.35
CA ARG A 217 14.83 -17.98 2.93
C ARG A 217 14.86 -18.16 1.43
N LEU A 218 13.72 -18.21 0.76
CA LEU A 218 13.63 -18.35 -0.70
C LEU A 218 14.21 -17.12 -1.42
N LEU A 219 13.98 -15.91 -0.91
CA LEU A 219 14.55 -14.67 -1.46
C LEU A 219 16.07 -14.62 -1.29
N GLU A 220 16.59 -15.09 -0.15
CA GLU A 220 18.04 -15.11 0.12
C GLU A 220 18.77 -16.13 -0.75
N ASN A 221 18.21 -17.33 -0.89
CA ASN A 221 18.84 -18.47 -1.58
C ASN A 221 17.86 -19.13 -2.57
N PRO A 222 17.57 -18.48 -3.70
CA PRO A 222 16.64 -19.01 -4.69
C PRO A 222 17.17 -20.27 -5.36
N SER A 223 16.36 -21.32 -5.38
CA SER A 223 16.64 -22.58 -6.09
C SER A 223 15.35 -23.20 -6.60
N LEU A 224 15.44 -24.01 -7.66
CA LEU A 224 14.26 -24.66 -8.23
C LEU A 224 13.53 -25.55 -7.24
N PRO A 225 14.20 -26.43 -6.45
CA PRO A 225 13.49 -27.26 -5.46
C PRO A 225 12.78 -26.44 -4.37
N GLU A 226 13.41 -25.40 -3.86
CA GLU A 226 12.81 -24.52 -2.83
C GLU A 226 11.65 -23.69 -3.41
N THR A 227 11.75 -23.28 -4.68
CA THR A 227 10.66 -22.53 -5.36
C THR A 227 9.42 -23.42 -5.53
N ILE A 228 9.61 -24.69 -5.92
CA ILE A 228 8.51 -25.65 -6.05
C ILE A 228 7.89 -25.93 -4.67
N ASP A 229 8.68 -26.28 -3.65
CA ASP A 229 8.21 -26.55 -2.30
C ASP A 229 7.44 -25.37 -1.69
N TYR A 230 7.96 -24.16 -1.89
CA TYR A 230 7.29 -22.94 -1.43
C TYR A 230 5.91 -22.77 -2.06
N HIS A 231 5.84 -22.87 -3.39
CA HIS A 231 4.59 -22.73 -4.14
C HIS A 231 3.57 -23.82 -3.74
N GLU A 232 3.99 -25.08 -3.65
CA GLU A 232 3.11 -26.20 -3.26
C GLU A 232 2.48 -25.97 -1.88
N LYS A 233 3.24 -25.46 -0.91
CA LYS A 233 2.71 -25.14 0.42
C LYS A 233 1.71 -23.99 0.39
N VAL A 234 1.94 -22.98 -0.42
CA VAL A 234 1.00 -21.88 -0.62
C VAL A 234 -0.27 -22.36 -1.31
N SER A 235 -0.13 -23.09 -2.43
CA SER A 235 -1.27 -23.56 -3.20
C SER A 235 -2.13 -24.58 -2.44
N ASN A 236 -1.51 -25.49 -1.70
CA ASN A 236 -2.26 -26.46 -0.89
C ASN A 236 -3.02 -25.77 0.26
N TYR A 237 -2.45 -24.74 0.86
CA TYR A 237 -3.10 -23.98 1.93
C TYR A 237 -4.29 -23.18 1.43
N PHE A 238 -4.16 -22.56 0.25
CA PHE A 238 -5.19 -21.73 -0.38
C PHE A 238 -5.91 -22.45 -1.53
N SER A 239 -6.10 -23.76 -1.40
CA SER A 239 -6.73 -24.59 -2.46
C SER A 239 -8.16 -24.16 -2.79
N GLU A 240 -8.85 -23.47 -1.90
CA GLU A 240 -10.17 -22.89 -2.14
C GLU A 240 -10.17 -21.79 -3.22
N TYR A 241 -9.02 -21.19 -3.49
CA TYR A 241 -8.85 -20.18 -4.55
C TYR A 241 -8.36 -20.77 -5.87
N ASP A 242 -8.13 -22.10 -5.94
CA ASP A 242 -7.75 -22.74 -7.19
C ASP A 242 -8.92 -22.73 -8.15
N PHE A 243 -8.62 -22.55 -9.43
CA PHE A 243 -9.59 -22.47 -10.50
C PHE A 243 -8.98 -23.01 -11.81
N PRO A 244 -9.81 -23.36 -12.83
CA PRO A 244 -9.32 -23.93 -14.06
C PRO A 244 -8.21 -23.10 -14.73
N ASP A 245 -7.21 -23.77 -15.29
CA ASP A 245 -6.06 -23.11 -15.93
C ASP A 245 -6.47 -22.12 -17.02
N GLN A 246 -7.60 -22.34 -17.68
CA GLN A 246 -8.10 -21.43 -18.71
C GLN A 246 -8.52 -20.07 -18.12
N GLU A 247 -9.15 -20.05 -16.95
CA GLU A 247 -9.48 -18.80 -16.26
C GLU A 247 -8.22 -18.10 -15.78
N ARG A 248 -7.23 -18.85 -15.27
CA ARG A 248 -5.94 -18.29 -14.86
C ARG A 248 -5.23 -17.57 -16.01
N ILE A 249 -5.27 -18.15 -17.22
CA ILE A 249 -4.68 -17.52 -18.40
C ILE A 249 -5.38 -16.19 -18.72
N SER A 250 -6.70 -16.11 -18.55
CA SER A 250 -7.44 -14.85 -18.77
C SER A 250 -6.92 -13.71 -17.90
N PHE A 251 -6.65 -13.93 -16.61
CA PHE A 251 -6.09 -12.90 -15.74
C PHE A 251 -4.71 -12.41 -16.20
N ILE A 252 -3.87 -13.33 -16.73
CA ILE A 252 -2.55 -12.98 -17.26
C ILE A 252 -2.69 -12.15 -18.53
N LEU A 253 -3.55 -12.57 -19.47
CA LEU A 253 -3.81 -11.86 -20.71
C LEU A 253 -4.40 -10.45 -20.48
N GLU A 254 -5.32 -10.30 -19.53
CA GLU A 254 -5.86 -8.99 -19.17
C GLU A 254 -4.76 -8.03 -18.70
N ASN A 255 -3.78 -8.53 -17.95
CA ASN A 255 -2.64 -7.75 -17.53
C ASN A 255 -1.70 -7.41 -18.70
N GLU A 256 -1.37 -8.38 -19.56
CA GLU A 256 -0.55 -8.17 -20.76
C GLU A 256 -1.20 -7.20 -21.75
N TRP A 257 -2.55 -7.17 -21.81
CA TRP A 257 -3.31 -6.30 -22.69
C TRP A 257 -3.75 -4.97 -22.03
N SER A 258 -3.20 -4.65 -20.88
CA SER A 258 -3.55 -3.40 -20.17
C SER A 258 -3.31 -2.16 -21.05
N TRP A 259 -2.29 -2.18 -21.93
CA TRP A 259 -2.01 -1.13 -22.89
C TRP A 259 -3.17 -0.88 -23.88
N PHE A 260 -3.96 -1.92 -24.19
CA PHE A 260 -5.09 -1.83 -25.11
C PHE A 260 -6.33 -1.21 -24.45
N SER A 261 -6.55 -1.46 -23.15
CA SER A 261 -7.71 -1.00 -22.39
C SER A 261 -7.46 0.26 -21.56
N GLY A 262 -6.19 0.69 -21.40
CA GLY A 262 -5.83 1.83 -20.55
C GLY A 262 -4.35 2.18 -20.64
N MET A 263 -3.77 2.57 -19.49
CA MET A 263 -2.33 2.81 -19.37
C MET A 263 -1.58 1.49 -19.22
N PRO A 264 -0.52 1.25 -20.00
CA PRO A 264 0.31 0.09 -19.82
C PRO A 264 1.01 0.11 -18.46
N PHE A 265 1.35 -1.06 -17.94
CA PHE A 265 2.18 -1.16 -16.76
C PHE A 265 3.56 -0.53 -17.02
N ALA A 266 4.08 0.26 -16.07
CA ALA A 266 5.32 1.02 -16.29
C ALA A 266 6.53 0.15 -16.65
N GLY A 267 6.52 -1.14 -16.30
CA GLY A 267 7.56 -2.10 -16.69
C GLY A 267 7.49 -2.58 -18.15
N ASP A 268 6.41 -2.24 -18.86
CA ASP A 268 6.15 -2.66 -20.26
C ASP A 268 6.25 -1.47 -21.24
N LEU A 269 6.64 -0.28 -20.75
CA LEU A 269 6.84 0.92 -21.57
C LEU A 269 8.14 0.86 -22.41
#